data_2e0e2f553bed808e2cd936c7946308ff
#
_entry.id   2e0e2f553bed808e2cd936c7946308ff
#
_cell.length_a   1.000
_cell.length_b   1.000
_cell.length_c   1.000
_cell.angle_alpha   90.00
_cell.angle_beta   90.00
_cell.angle_gamma   90.00
#
_symmetry.space_group_name_H-M   'P 1'
#
loop_
_entity.id
_entity.type
_entity.pdbx_description
1 polymer ?
#
loop_
_entity_poly.entity_id
_entity_poly.type
_entity_poly.pdbx_seq_one_letter_code
_entity_poly.pdbx_strand_id
1 'polypeptide(L)'
;MIRIGITGNPGVGKHTITDLLSKKIKNSKIIDINKIIISNQAFNYETSEADIKKTRLFLLKELINDNVIVVGHLLPYVIKRKELDFIAILRKSPYSLIDVYEKRKYSNKKLQENILCEILGICFYDTLKIFGKKKISEIDTTHNDPEESVKNIIYNYDHKSKRQIGLVDWLDVIYKNGDNRKFLYIK
;
A
#
# COMPACT_ATOMS: atom_id res chain seq x y z
N MET A 1 -13.00 -14.89 -11.31
CA MET A 1 -12.44 -14.68 -9.96
C MET A 1 -11.42 -13.56 -10.03
N ILE A 2 -11.60 -12.51 -9.24
CA ILE A 2 -10.74 -11.31 -9.21
C ILE A 2 -10.10 -11.19 -7.83
N ARG A 3 -8.77 -11.20 -7.76
CA ARG A 3 -8.00 -11.10 -6.52
C ARG A 3 -6.99 -9.96 -6.62
N ILE A 4 -7.34 -8.80 -6.07
CA ILE A 4 -6.53 -7.58 -6.14
C ILE A 4 -5.97 -7.24 -4.77
N GLY A 5 -4.68 -6.89 -4.73
CA GLY A 5 -4.01 -6.30 -3.57
C GLY A 5 -3.89 -4.79 -3.70
N ILE A 6 -4.15 -4.06 -2.62
CA ILE A 6 -3.88 -2.63 -2.50
C ILE A 6 -2.89 -2.42 -1.38
N THR A 7 -1.70 -1.95 -1.70
CA THR A 7 -0.64 -1.71 -0.72
C THR A 7 0.00 -0.33 -0.88
N GLY A 8 0.91 0.01 -0.01
CA GLY A 8 1.60 1.32 0.06
C GLY A 8 1.72 1.80 1.50
N ASN A 9 2.47 2.85 1.72
CA ASN A 9 2.71 3.40 3.05
C ASN A 9 1.44 3.96 3.73
N PRO A 10 1.42 4.17 5.04
CA PRO A 10 0.33 4.89 5.70
C PRO A 10 0.06 6.24 5.00
N GLY A 11 -1.20 6.67 4.89
CA GLY A 11 -1.55 7.99 4.35
C GLY A 11 -1.73 8.09 2.83
N VAL A 12 -1.32 7.09 2.03
CA VAL A 12 -1.40 7.13 0.55
C VAL A 12 -2.83 6.92 -0.02
N GLY A 13 -3.86 6.79 0.82
CA GLY A 13 -5.26 6.68 0.35
C GLY A 13 -5.79 5.26 0.14
N LYS A 14 -5.12 4.23 0.65
CA LYS A 14 -5.50 2.81 0.44
C LYS A 14 -6.98 2.51 0.68
N HIS A 15 -7.54 2.90 1.84
CA HIS A 15 -8.93 2.58 2.18
C HIS A 15 -9.92 3.27 1.26
N THR A 16 -9.74 4.57 0.98
CA THR A 16 -10.58 5.32 0.04
C THR A 16 -10.63 4.64 -1.32
N ILE A 17 -9.47 4.28 -1.86
CA ILE A 17 -9.37 3.59 -3.16
C ILE A 17 -9.99 2.19 -3.09
N THR A 18 -9.78 1.45 -2.00
CA THR A 18 -10.36 0.11 -1.81
C THR A 18 -11.89 0.16 -1.78
N ASP A 19 -12.46 1.12 -1.05
CA ASP A 19 -13.93 1.29 -0.95
C ASP A 19 -14.55 1.65 -2.32
N LEU A 20 -13.90 2.51 -3.09
CA LEU A 20 -14.35 2.86 -4.43
C LEU A 20 -14.19 1.68 -5.41
N LEU A 21 -13.07 0.97 -5.35
CA LEU A 21 -12.81 -0.20 -6.19
C LEU A 21 -13.83 -1.32 -5.92
N SER A 22 -14.19 -1.54 -4.65
CA SER A 22 -15.16 -2.58 -4.28
C SER A 22 -16.54 -2.34 -4.88
N LYS A 23 -16.94 -1.07 -5.09
CA LYS A 23 -18.21 -0.72 -5.76
C LYS A 23 -18.18 -1.05 -7.25
N LYS A 24 -17.01 -1.16 -7.87
CA LYS A 24 -16.83 -1.50 -9.30
C LYS A 24 -16.70 -3.01 -9.53
N ILE A 25 -16.34 -3.79 -8.51
CA ILE A 25 -16.18 -5.25 -8.62
C ILE A 25 -17.35 -5.94 -7.91
N LYS A 26 -18.28 -6.50 -8.69
CA LYS A 26 -19.46 -7.19 -8.13
C LYS A 26 -19.07 -8.29 -7.16
N ASN A 27 -19.77 -8.35 -6.04
CA ASN A 27 -19.61 -9.39 -5.00
C ASN A 27 -18.16 -9.50 -4.47
N SER A 28 -17.40 -8.41 -4.48
CA SER A 28 -16.06 -8.40 -3.90
C SER A 28 -16.10 -8.27 -2.38
N LYS A 29 -15.28 -9.06 -1.70
CA LYS A 29 -15.03 -8.94 -0.25
C LYS A 29 -13.76 -8.11 -0.01
N ILE A 30 -13.85 -7.10 0.84
CA ILE A 30 -12.68 -6.37 1.31
C ILE A 30 -12.07 -7.10 2.51
N ILE A 31 -10.77 -7.40 2.42
CA ILE A 31 -9.98 -8.02 3.47
C ILE A 31 -8.94 -6.99 3.93
N ASP A 32 -9.18 -6.37 5.09
CA ASP A 32 -8.26 -5.39 5.68
C ASP A 32 -7.31 -6.11 6.64
N ILE A 33 -6.02 -6.12 6.30
CA ILE A 33 -4.97 -6.78 7.07
C ILE A 33 -4.90 -6.19 8.49
N ASN A 34 -5.04 -4.86 8.65
CA ASN A 34 -4.99 -4.24 9.97
C ASN A 34 -6.19 -4.65 10.83
N LYS A 35 -7.39 -4.78 10.24
CA LYS A 35 -8.57 -5.28 10.96
C LYS A 35 -8.35 -6.73 11.41
N ILE A 36 -7.77 -7.58 10.57
CA ILE A 36 -7.42 -8.96 10.95
C ILE A 36 -6.45 -8.98 12.14
N ILE A 37 -5.41 -8.15 12.11
CA ILE A 37 -4.43 -8.06 13.19
C ILE A 37 -5.09 -7.69 14.51
N ILE A 38 -5.94 -6.65 14.50
CA ILE A 38 -6.59 -6.13 15.70
C ILE A 38 -7.61 -7.13 16.22
N SER A 39 -8.53 -7.64 15.38
CA SER A 39 -9.62 -8.52 15.80
C SER A 39 -9.14 -9.89 16.30
N ASN A 40 -7.96 -10.34 15.87
CA ASN A 40 -7.38 -11.61 16.27
C ASN A 40 -6.20 -11.47 17.25
N GLN A 41 -5.98 -10.28 17.80
CA GLN A 41 -4.88 -10.01 18.72
C GLN A 41 -3.52 -10.50 18.17
N ALA A 42 -3.32 -10.32 16.86
CA ALA A 42 -2.09 -10.69 16.16
C ALA A 42 -1.07 -9.51 16.17
N PHE A 43 -0.99 -8.85 17.32
CA PHE A 43 -0.10 -7.71 17.55
C PHE A 43 0.64 -7.92 18.86
N ASN A 44 1.95 -7.78 18.85
CA ASN A 44 2.77 -7.78 20.05
C ASN A 44 2.88 -6.34 20.55
N TYR A 45 2.28 -6.07 21.70
CA TYR A 45 2.27 -4.72 22.29
C TYR A 45 3.64 -4.31 22.85
N GLU A 46 4.49 -5.26 23.24
CA GLU A 46 5.84 -4.99 23.76
C GLU A 46 6.78 -4.53 22.65
N THR A 47 6.76 -5.21 21.49
CA THR A 47 7.61 -4.86 20.34
C THR A 47 6.94 -3.89 19.38
N SER A 48 5.65 -3.59 19.57
CA SER A 48 4.82 -2.81 18.64
C SER A 48 4.78 -3.38 17.22
N GLU A 49 4.92 -4.70 17.08
CA GLU A 49 4.97 -5.40 15.80
C GLU A 49 3.79 -6.33 15.58
N ALA A 50 3.41 -6.53 14.33
CA ALA A 50 2.41 -7.51 13.96
C ALA A 50 3.02 -8.92 13.90
N ASP A 51 2.33 -9.90 14.46
CA ASP A 51 2.65 -11.32 14.27
C ASP A 51 2.24 -11.75 12.85
N ILE A 52 3.22 -11.76 11.96
CA ILE A 52 3.04 -12.11 10.55
C ILE A 52 2.49 -13.53 10.36
N LYS A 53 2.97 -14.50 11.15
CA LYS A 53 2.52 -15.90 11.05
C LYS A 53 1.05 -16.04 11.47
N LYS A 54 0.69 -15.46 12.60
CA LYS A 54 -0.68 -15.46 13.12
C LYS A 54 -1.63 -14.71 12.19
N THR A 55 -1.23 -13.51 11.73
CA THR A 55 -1.98 -12.71 10.76
C THR A 55 -2.27 -13.51 9.49
N ARG A 56 -1.26 -14.19 8.96
CA ARG A 56 -1.42 -15.03 7.77
C ARG A 56 -2.41 -16.17 7.96
N LEU A 57 -2.40 -16.86 9.11
CA LEU A 57 -3.34 -17.95 9.37
C LEU A 57 -4.81 -17.48 9.31
N PHE A 58 -5.11 -16.32 9.89
CA PHE A 58 -6.45 -15.74 9.83
C PHE A 58 -6.81 -15.25 8.44
N LEU A 59 -5.87 -14.60 7.76
CA LEU A 59 -6.07 -14.09 6.42
C LEU A 59 -6.40 -15.21 5.41
N LEU A 60 -5.77 -16.38 5.51
CA LEU A 60 -6.07 -17.52 4.63
C LEU A 60 -7.54 -17.99 4.73
N LYS A 61 -8.16 -17.89 5.89
CA LYS A 61 -9.59 -18.21 6.07
C LYS A 61 -10.49 -17.23 5.32
N GLU A 62 -10.06 -15.99 5.17
CA GLU A 62 -10.80 -14.94 4.47
C GLU A 62 -10.65 -15.00 2.94
N LEU A 63 -9.55 -15.59 2.45
CA LEU A 63 -9.27 -15.72 1.00
C LEU A 63 -10.09 -16.81 0.28
N ILE A 64 -11.07 -17.39 0.93
CA ILE A 64 -11.92 -18.46 0.34
C ILE A 64 -12.87 -17.88 -0.72
N ASN A 65 -13.22 -16.60 -0.63
CA ASN A 65 -14.15 -15.95 -1.54
C ASN A 65 -13.56 -15.76 -2.94
N ASP A 66 -14.43 -15.76 -3.95
CA ASP A 66 -14.04 -15.66 -5.34
C ASP A 66 -13.45 -14.30 -5.71
N ASN A 67 -14.12 -13.21 -5.36
CA ASN A 67 -13.65 -11.85 -5.61
C ASN A 67 -13.21 -11.21 -4.29
N VAL A 68 -11.91 -10.89 -4.19
CA VAL A 68 -11.36 -10.28 -2.98
C VAL A 68 -10.49 -9.07 -3.31
N ILE A 69 -10.57 -8.06 -2.45
CA ILE A 69 -9.64 -6.92 -2.43
C ILE A 69 -8.94 -6.96 -1.08
N VAL A 70 -7.64 -7.27 -1.09
CA VAL A 70 -6.82 -7.29 0.13
C VAL A 70 -6.12 -5.96 0.28
N VAL A 71 -6.28 -5.30 1.43
CA VAL A 71 -5.70 -3.99 1.69
C VAL A 71 -4.81 -3.99 2.94
N GLY A 72 -3.62 -3.39 2.83
CA GLY A 72 -2.71 -3.18 3.97
C GLY A 72 -1.28 -2.96 3.55
N HIS A 73 -0.50 -2.28 4.39
CA HIS A 73 0.93 -2.06 4.16
C HIS A 73 1.75 -3.34 4.38
N LEU A 74 1.26 -4.28 5.20
CA LEU A 74 1.90 -5.57 5.45
C LEU A 74 1.58 -6.64 4.39
N LEU A 75 0.85 -6.29 3.33
CA LEU A 75 0.47 -7.20 2.27
C LEU A 75 1.63 -8.06 1.73
N PRO A 76 2.82 -7.52 1.41
CA PRO A 76 3.91 -8.33 0.87
C PRO A 76 4.43 -9.39 1.85
N TYR A 77 4.21 -9.23 3.13
CA TYR A 77 4.70 -10.18 4.15
C TYR A 77 3.70 -11.29 4.49
N VAL A 78 2.39 -11.04 4.28
CA VAL A 78 1.33 -11.98 4.67
C VAL A 78 0.64 -12.68 3.51
N ILE A 79 0.85 -12.23 2.27
CA ILE A 79 0.27 -12.82 1.04
C ILE A 79 1.38 -13.44 0.19
N LYS A 80 1.12 -14.61 -0.39
CA LYS A 80 2.00 -15.24 -1.38
C LYS A 80 1.63 -14.84 -2.80
N ARG A 81 2.63 -14.84 -3.68
CA ARG A 81 2.48 -14.46 -5.09
C ARG A 81 1.30 -15.11 -5.83
N LYS A 82 1.00 -16.38 -5.53
CA LYS A 82 -0.07 -17.14 -6.20
C LYS A 82 -1.47 -16.78 -5.72
N GLU A 83 -1.60 -16.05 -4.62
CA GLU A 83 -2.87 -15.76 -3.96
C GLU A 83 -3.56 -14.50 -4.49
N LEU A 84 -2.83 -13.66 -5.22
CA LEU A 84 -3.38 -12.47 -5.89
C LEU A 84 -3.04 -12.47 -7.38
N ASP A 85 -3.94 -11.89 -8.17
CA ASP A 85 -3.76 -11.73 -9.62
C ASP A 85 -3.01 -10.46 -9.96
N PHE A 86 -3.24 -9.41 -9.18
CA PHE A 86 -2.69 -8.08 -9.39
C PHE A 86 -2.53 -7.32 -8.07
N ILE A 87 -1.52 -6.46 -7.98
CA ILE A 87 -1.30 -5.57 -6.84
C ILE A 87 -1.09 -4.14 -7.34
N ALA A 88 -1.92 -3.22 -6.85
CA ALA A 88 -1.68 -1.79 -6.98
C ALA A 88 -0.88 -1.30 -5.78
N ILE A 89 0.28 -0.71 -6.06
CA ILE A 89 1.14 -0.08 -5.06
C ILE A 89 0.89 1.41 -5.12
N LEU A 90 0.21 1.93 -4.11
CA LEU A 90 -0.10 3.36 -4.04
C LEU A 90 1.11 4.12 -3.52
N ARG A 91 1.47 5.16 -4.27
CA ARG A 91 2.55 6.08 -3.93
C ARG A 91 1.97 7.48 -3.69
N LYS A 92 2.60 8.27 -2.85
CA LYS A 92 2.19 9.65 -2.60
C LYS A 92 3.39 10.51 -2.26
N SER A 93 3.41 11.76 -2.79
CA SER A 93 4.48 12.70 -2.51
C SER A 93 4.75 12.85 -1.02
N PRO A 94 6.02 12.79 -0.58
CA PRO A 94 6.42 13.05 0.80
C PRO A 94 5.92 14.41 1.32
N TYR A 95 5.85 15.40 0.45
CA TYR A 95 5.32 16.74 0.79
C TYR A 95 3.84 16.66 1.22
N SER A 96 3.02 15.96 0.44
CA SER A 96 1.60 15.77 0.77
C SER A 96 1.39 14.85 1.98
N LEU A 97 2.31 13.94 2.26
CA LEU A 97 2.22 13.03 3.39
C LEU A 97 2.48 13.72 4.73
N ILE A 98 3.30 14.78 4.78
CA ILE A 98 3.52 15.57 5.99
C ILE A 98 2.17 16.04 6.53
N ASP A 99 1.37 16.72 5.72
CA ASP A 99 0.06 17.26 6.13
C ASP A 99 -0.88 16.14 6.62
N VAL A 100 -0.84 14.99 5.96
CA VAL A 100 -1.66 13.83 6.35
C VAL A 100 -1.26 13.30 7.73
N TYR A 101 0.04 13.23 8.01
CA TYR A 101 0.54 12.69 9.27
C TYR A 101 0.37 13.68 10.42
N GLU A 102 0.51 14.99 10.18
CA GLU A 102 0.21 16.03 11.15
C GLU A 102 -1.27 16.01 11.54
N LYS A 103 -2.18 15.97 10.59
CA LYS A 103 -3.63 15.82 10.83
C LYS A 103 -3.97 14.55 11.63
N ARG A 104 -3.20 13.48 11.47
CA ARG A 104 -3.33 12.23 12.24
C ARG A 104 -2.64 12.27 13.60
N LYS A 105 -2.01 13.39 13.94
CA LYS A 105 -1.27 13.57 15.21
C LYS A 105 -0.19 12.50 15.42
N TYR A 106 0.54 12.12 14.36
CA TYR A 106 1.67 11.22 14.51
C TYR A 106 2.78 11.91 15.29
N SER A 107 3.50 11.15 16.14
CA SER A 107 4.72 11.66 16.75
C SER A 107 5.76 11.98 15.67
N ASN A 108 6.65 12.94 15.94
CA ASN A 108 7.71 13.33 14.99
C ASN A 108 8.52 12.12 14.50
N LYS A 109 8.88 11.22 15.41
CA LYS A 109 9.58 9.98 15.07
C LYS A 109 8.80 9.14 14.05
N LYS A 110 7.52 8.86 14.33
CA LYS A 110 6.66 8.07 13.45
C LYS A 110 6.41 8.75 12.11
N LEU A 111 6.29 10.08 12.09
CA LEU A 111 6.17 10.86 10.86
C LEU A 111 7.43 10.68 10.00
N GLN A 112 8.61 10.91 10.57
CA GLN A 112 9.88 10.79 9.87
C GLN A 112 10.11 9.38 9.33
N GLU A 113 9.90 8.33 10.13
CA GLU A 113 10.03 6.94 9.71
C GLU A 113 9.14 6.63 8.50
N ASN A 114 7.86 7.02 8.52
CA ASN A 114 6.94 6.77 7.42
C ASN A 114 7.28 7.58 6.15
N ILE A 115 7.74 8.81 6.30
CA ILE A 115 8.23 9.64 5.20
C ILE A 115 9.45 8.98 4.53
N LEU A 116 10.44 8.57 5.32
CA LEU A 116 11.63 7.88 4.81
C LEU A 116 11.27 6.57 4.11
N CYS A 117 10.35 5.78 4.65
CA CYS A 117 9.86 4.57 3.99
C CYS A 117 9.24 4.86 2.62
N GLU A 118 8.53 5.98 2.46
CA GLU A 118 7.96 6.37 1.16
C GLU A 118 9.05 6.86 0.20
N ILE A 119 9.97 7.71 0.65
CA ILE A 119 11.07 8.23 -0.16
C ILE A 119 11.93 7.08 -0.71
N LEU A 120 12.31 6.14 0.15
CA LEU A 120 13.12 4.98 -0.19
C LEU A 120 12.34 3.88 -0.93
N GLY A 121 11.02 4.02 -1.05
CA GLY A 121 10.18 3.05 -1.75
C GLY A 121 10.15 1.67 -1.10
N ILE A 122 10.30 1.56 0.22
CA ILE A 122 10.40 0.26 0.93
C ILE A 122 9.22 -0.65 0.58
N CYS A 123 7.98 -0.16 0.70
CA CYS A 123 6.80 -0.93 0.36
C CYS A 123 6.77 -1.37 -1.11
N PHE A 124 7.27 -0.53 -2.02
CA PHE A 124 7.40 -0.85 -3.43
C PHE A 124 8.40 -1.99 -3.67
N TYR A 125 9.62 -1.87 -3.14
CA TYR A 125 10.67 -2.87 -3.35
C TYR A 125 10.31 -4.23 -2.74
N ASP A 126 9.72 -4.25 -1.54
CA ASP A 126 9.26 -5.49 -0.91
C ASP A 126 8.16 -6.16 -1.71
N THR A 127 7.21 -5.37 -2.20
CA THR A 127 6.14 -5.89 -3.07
C THR A 127 6.70 -6.42 -4.40
N LEU A 128 7.62 -5.68 -5.02
CA LEU A 128 8.27 -6.08 -6.25
C LEU A 128 9.05 -7.41 -6.09
N LYS A 129 9.78 -7.55 -5.00
CA LYS A 129 10.56 -8.76 -4.66
C LYS A 129 9.67 -10.00 -4.54
N ILE A 130 8.51 -9.87 -3.91
CA ILE A 130 7.60 -11.01 -3.67
C ILE A 130 6.76 -11.34 -4.91
N PHE A 131 6.18 -10.33 -5.57
CA PHE A 131 5.18 -10.54 -6.62
C PHE A 131 5.74 -10.44 -8.04
N GLY A 132 6.86 -9.73 -8.21
CA GLY A 132 7.51 -9.53 -9.50
C GLY A 132 6.75 -8.55 -10.42
N LYS A 133 7.46 -7.98 -11.38
CA LYS A 133 6.98 -6.91 -12.29
C LYS A 133 5.64 -7.21 -12.97
N LYS A 134 5.40 -8.48 -13.33
CA LYS A 134 4.20 -8.89 -14.08
C LYS A 134 2.90 -8.82 -13.29
N LYS A 135 2.97 -8.71 -11.96
CA LYS A 135 1.78 -8.69 -11.09
C LYS A 135 1.50 -7.35 -10.43
N ILE A 136 2.40 -6.39 -10.54
CA ILE A 136 2.31 -5.12 -9.84
C ILE A 136 2.17 -3.94 -10.79
N SER A 137 1.56 -2.86 -10.31
CA SER A 137 1.63 -1.54 -10.92
C SER A 137 1.68 -0.47 -9.84
N GLU A 138 2.51 0.54 -10.04
CA GLU A 138 2.49 1.74 -9.21
C GLU A 138 1.36 2.67 -9.63
N ILE A 139 0.76 3.34 -8.67
CA ILE A 139 -0.28 4.35 -8.85
C ILE A 139 0.10 5.55 -7.99
N ASP A 140 0.43 6.66 -8.62
CA ASP A 140 0.66 7.92 -7.90
C ASP A 140 -0.68 8.55 -7.53
N THR A 141 -0.89 8.75 -6.23
CA THR A 141 -2.10 9.35 -5.65
C THR A 141 -1.87 10.78 -5.15
N THR A 142 -0.78 11.41 -5.56
CA THR A 142 -0.40 12.75 -5.09
C THR A 142 -1.42 13.80 -5.49
N HIS A 143 -1.76 13.83 -6.77
CA HIS A 143 -2.66 14.82 -7.38
C HIS A 143 -3.93 14.20 -7.99
N ASN A 144 -3.98 12.88 -8.08
CA ASN A 144 -5.09 12.20 -8.72
C ASN A 144 -6.31 12.14 -7.82
N ASP A 145 -7.46 12.39 -8.42
CA ASP A 145 -8.74 12.05 -7.81
C ASP A 145 -8.78 10.53 -7.52
N PRO A 146 -9.29 10.11 -6.36
CA PRO A 146 -9.45 8.70 -6.04
C PRO A 146 -10.19 7.88 -7.10
N GLU A 147 -11.21 8.44 -7.76
CA GLU A 147 -11.92 7.79 -8.86
C GLU A 147 -11.03 7.55 -10.08
N GLU A 148 -10.15 8.49 -10.40
CA GLU A 148 -9.16 8.33 -11.47
C GLU A 148 -8.14 7.25 -11.12
N SER A 149 -7.67 7.22 -9.88
CA SER A 149 -6.80 6.16 -9.40
C SER A 149 -7.45 4.78 -9.52
N VAL A 150 -8.75 4.65 -9.23
CA VAL A 150 -9.50 3.40 -9.42
C VAL A 150 -9.61 3.01 -10.88
N LYS A 151 -9.88 3.97 -11.80
CA LYS A 151 -9.89 3.71 -13.24
C LYS A 151 -8.53 3.17 -13.72
N ASN A 152 -7.44 3.78 -13.25
CA ASN A 152 -6.08 3.34 -13.57
C ASN A 152 -5.79 1.93 -13.03
N ILE A 153 -6.26 1.59 -11.84
CA ILE A 153 -6.14 0.25 -11.25
C ILE A 153 -6.86 -0.79 -12.12
N ILE A 154 -8.11 -0.54 -12.50
CA ILE A 154 -8.90 -1.43 -13.34
C ILE A 154 -8.25 -1.58 -14.71
N TYR A 155 -7.84 -0.48 -15.33
CA TYR A 155 -7.14 -0.49 -16.61
C TYR A 155 -5.87 -1.34 -16.56
N ASN A 156 -5.03 -1.17 -15.54
CA ASN A 156 -3.78 -1.93 -15.37
C ASN A 156 -4.03 -3.41 -15.01
N TYR A 157 -5.15 -3.71 -14.36
CA TYR A 157 -5.58 -5.09 -14.12
C TYR A 157 -5.91 -5.79 -15.44
N ASP A 158 -6.71 -5.16 -16.29
CA ASP A 158 -7.17 -5.71 -17.57
C ASP A 158 -6.06 -5.75 -18.62
N HIS A 159 -5.18 -4.74 -18.63
CA HIS A 159 -4.12 -4.56 -19.65
C HIS A 159 -2.72 -4.82 -19.06
N LYS A 160 -2.37 -6.09 -18.91
CA LYS A 160 -1.09 -6.52 -18.27
C LYS A 160 0.16 -5.87 -18.85
N SER A 161 0.18 -5.56 -20.15
CA SER A 161 1.29 -4.88 -20.84
C SER A 161 1.42 -3.39 -20.52
N LYS A 162 0.39 -2.79 -19.92
CA LYS A 162 0.35 -1.37 -19.54
C LYS A 162 0.71 -1.11 -18.08
N ARG A 163 1.02 -2.17 -17.32
CA ARG A 163 1.44 -2.04 -15.92
C ARG A 163 2.74 -1.26 -15.82
N GLN A 164 2.73 -0.27 -14.98
CA GLN A 164 3.83 0.68 -14.82
C GLN A 164 4.52 0.47 -13.48
N ILE A 165 5.83 0.59 -13.48
CA ILE A 165 6.69 0.57 -12.29
C ILE A 165 7.78 1.62 -12.48
N GLY A 166 8.26 2.19 -11.37
CA GLY A 166 9.23 3.29 -11.42
C GLY A 166 8.59 4.60 -11.89
N LEU A 167 7.30 4.82 -11.54
CA LEU A 167 6.59 6.06 -11.89
C LEU A 167 7.11 7.25 -11.10
N VAL A 168 7.57 7.01 -9.88
CA VAL A 168 8.01 8.06 -8.96
C VAL A 168 9.39 7.75 -8.43
N ASP A 169 10.23 8.78 -8.41
CA ASP A 169 11.52 8.82 -7.72
C ASP A 169 11.51 10.02 -6.76
N TRP A 170 11.00 9.78 -5.54
CA TRP A 170 10.90 10.85 -4.54
C TRP A 170 12.27 11.34 -4.09
N LEU A 171 13.30 10.50 -4.14
CA LEU A 171 14.65 10.91 -3.78
C LEU A 171 15.19 11.93 -4.78
N ASP A 172 15.02 11.67 -6.07
CA ASP A 172 15.40 12.61 -7.13
C ASP A 172 14.63 13.94 -7.04
N VAL A 173 13.31 13.87 -6.79
CA VAL A 173 12.46 15.05 -6.58
C VAL A 173 12.95 15.91 -5.41
N ILE A 174 13.25 15.30 -4.28
CA ILE A 174 13.74 16.00 -3.08
C ILE A 174 15.10 16.63 -3.34
N TYR A 175 15.97 15.90 -4.04
CA TYR A 175 17.30 16.39 -4.39
C TYR A 175 17.23 17.62 -5.32
N LYS A 176 16.42 17.56 -6.37
CA LYS A 176 16.21 18.66 -7.31
C LYS A 176 15.62 19.91 -6.65
N ASN A 177 14.77 19.71 -5.64
CA ASN A 177 14.18 20.82 -4.88
C ASN A 177 15.12 21.38 -3.80
N GLY A 178 16.28 20.77 -3.54
CA GLY A 178 17.21 21.19 -2.49
C GLY A 178 16.72 20.87 -1.05
N ASP A 179 15.71 20.03 -0.91
CA ASP A 179 15.03 19.73 0.37
C ASP A 179 15.67 18.55 1.15
N ASN A 180 16.89 18.17 0.81
CA ASN A 180 17.59 17.03 1.44
C ASN A 180 17.64 17.16 2.96
N ARG A 181 17.92 18.36 3.48
CA ARG A 181 17.98 18.59 4.93
C ARG A 181 16.63 18.40 5.63
N LYS A 182 15.54 18.75 4.94
CA LYS A 182 14.18 18.62 5.47
C LYS A 182 13.75 17.17 5.63
N PHE A 183 14.13 16.31 4.70
CA PHE A 183 13.59 14.94 4.61
C PHE A 183 14.57 13.85 5.01
N LEU A 184 15.89 14.03 4.83
CA LEU A 184 16.86 12.96 5.00
C LEU A 184 17.72 13.11 6.25
N TYR A 185 17.77 14.28 6.90
CA TYR A 185 18.50 14.46 8.15
C TYR A 185 17.54 14.33 9.32
N ILE A 186 17.60 13.17 9.98
CA ILE A 186 16.91 12.92 11.24
C ILE A 186 17.67 13.67 12.35
N LYS A 187 16.98 14.58 13.06
CA LYS A 187 17.51 15.19 14.29
C LYS A 187 17.21 14.30 15.47
#